data_bb861f3d2dc33745f91a80eccbc42552
#
_entry.id   bb861f3d2dc33745f91a80eccbc42552
#
_cell.length_a   1.000
_cell.length_b   1.000
_cell.length_c   1.000
_cell.angle_alpha   90.00
_cell.angle_beta   90.00
_cell.angle_gamma   90.00
#
_symmetry.space_group_name_H-M   'P 1'
#
loop_
_entity.id
_entity.type
_entity.pdbx_description
1 polymer ?
#
loop_
_entity_poly.entity_id
_entity_poly.type
_entity_poly.pdbx_seq_one_letter_code
_entity_poly.pdbx_strand_id
1 'polypeptide(L)'
;MSDEDFMGDIVERLEWDERKEVDSPAKRMKQVTRRTALTGGAAGIAAIALQACGGSNHKTTNTGTGTATASSTSSGGTGAAASIFGPSPKYHFVVVNHVTTNPFFTPTQSGINDACKLLGCTAQWTGSATSNIGQMVTSVNNAVAAKADGIAVALISKTSFNAPVKKAMDAGIPVVSYNSDVTTVDRLSYIGQDLFESGVQMGQKILGLVPSGEIALFIATPGSLNIQPRIDGAESVLKGHSSIKYDVVATGAQTPQELSTINSWASSHGSAKGMFAVDAGSTQSLGQVLLKQNLYKKGWKGGGFDLTPITQKLISHGILEFTIDQQPYLQGFLPILQLYMYNVTKKLTGPATTDTGLKFLTKATVGPYVTTKSRYEGTSNSIGVQKA
;
A
#
# COMPACT_ATOMS: atom_id res chain seq x y z
N MET A 1 27.42 4.65 14.12
CA MET A 1 27.51 4.16 12.73
C MET A 1 28.00 5.34 11.90
N SER A 2 29.14 5.21 11.21
CA SER A 2 29.65 6.26 10.34
C SER A 2 28.74 6.41 9.10
N ASP A 3 28.85 7.53 8.37
CA ASP A 3 28.12 7.70 7.11
C ASP A 3 28.50 6.62 6.09
N GLU A 4 29.75 6.09 6.16
CA GLU A 4 30.24 5.00 5.32
C GLU A 4 29.61 3.66 5.70
N ASP A 5 29.51 3.35 6.99
CA ASP A 5 28.83 2.15 7.49
C ASP A 5 27.32 2.17 7.13
N PHE A 6 26.71 3.36 7.19
CA PHE A 6 25.32 3.56 6.82
C PHE A 6 25.10 3.40 5.31
N MET A 7 26.00 3.93 4.49
CA MET A 7 25.98 3.72 3.04
C MET A 7 26.20 2.25 2.68
N GLY A 8 27.12 1.58 3.36
CA GLY A 8 27.37 0.15 3.18
C GLY A 8 26.11 -0.68 3.47
N ASP A 9 25.40 -0.42 4.58
CA ASP A 9 24.15 -1.12 4.93
C ASP A 9 23.01 -0.85 3.93
N ILE A 10 22.93 0.36 3.36
CA ILE A 10 21.95 0.67 2.30
C ILE A 10 22.30 -0.05 1.00
N VAL A 11 23.57 -0.01 0.58
CA VAL A 11 24.03 -0.65 -0.66
C VAL A 11 23.91 -2.17 -0.56
N GLU A 12 24.33 -2.77 0.55
CA GLU A 12 24.22 -4.22 0.79
C GLU A 12 22.77 -4.71 0.77
N ARG A 13 21.83 -3.93 1.32
CA ARG A 13 20.40 -4.27 1.27
C ARG A 13 19.80 -4.13 -0.12
N LEU A 14 20.21 -3.12 -0.90
CA LEU A 14 19.77 -2.99 -2.28
C LEU A 14 20.24 -4.17 -3.12
N GLU A 15 21.52 -4.58 -2.99
CA GLU A 15 22.06 -5.76 -3.65
C GLU A 15 21.43 -7.07 -3.13
N TRP A 16 21.00 -7.13 -1.87
CA TRP A 16 20.35 -8.30 -1.28
C TRP A 16 18.90 -8.42 -1.75
N ASP A 17 18.17 -7.31 -1.91
CA ASP A 17 16.81 -7.28 -2.47
C ASP A 17 16.83 -7.60 -3.97
N GLU A 18 17.80 -7.11 -4.74
CA GLU A 18 18.01 -7.50 -6.13
C GLU A 18 18.35 -8.99 -6.26
N ARG A 19 19.19 -9.55 -5.38
CA ARG A 19 19.50 -10.99 -5.34
C ARG A 19 18.28 -11.84 -4.99
N LYS A 20 17.43 -11.43 -4.07
CA LYS A 20 16.17 -12.13 -3.76
C LYS A 20 15.18 -12.11 -4.92
N GLU A 21 15.14 -11.02 -5.66
CA GLU A 21 14.27 -10.93 -6.84
C GLU A 21 14.72 -11.87 -7.97
N VAL A 22 16.03 -12.08 -8.10
CA VAL A 22 16.62 -13.06 -9.03
C VAL A 22 16.35 -14.51 -8.59
N ASP A 23 16.30 -14.78 -7.28
CA ASP A 23 16.15 -16.12 -6.69
C ASP A 23 14.71 -16.46 -6.26
N SER A 24 13.72 -15.65 -6.67
CA SER A 24 12.33 -15.87 -6.29
C SER A 24 11.80 -17.21 -6.85
N PRO A 25 10.94 -17.95 -6.12
CA PRO A 25 10.40 -19.24 -6.55
C PRO A 25 9.71 -19.21 -7.93
N ALA A 26 9.13 -18.04 -8.30
CA ALA A 26 8.50 -17.82 -9.60
C ALA A 26 9.51 -17.80 -10.77
N LYS A 27 10.74 -17.30 -10.57
CA LYS A 27 11.80 -17.34 -11.60
C LYS A 27 12.46 -18.72 -11.68
N ARG A 28 12.63 -19.41 -10.54
CA ARG A 28 13.11 -20.81 -10.53
C ARG A 28 12.14 -21.74 -11.30
N MET A 29 10.83 -21.56 -11.13
CA MET A 29 9.84 -22.36 -11.86
C MET A 29 9.89 -22.11 -13.38
N LYS A 30 10.13 -20.88 -13.85
CA LYS A 30 10.32 -20.57 -15.27
C LYS A 30 11.61 -21.14 -15.87
N GLN A 31 12.68 -21.27 -15.09
CA GLN A 31 13.93 -21.91 -15.54
C GLN A 31 13.82 -23.43 -15.59
N VAL A 32 13.12 -24.04 -14.65
CA VAL A 32 12.88 -25.50 -14.64
C VAL A 32 11.99 -25.92 -15.82
N THR A 33 10.93 -25.14 -16.11
CA THR A 33 10.05 -25.43 -17.26
C THR A 33 10.74 -25.28 -18.63
N ARG A 34 11.77 -24.43 -18.76
CA ARG A 34 12.55 -24.33 -20.00
C ARG A 34 13.61 -25.43 -20.18
N ARG A 35 14.09 -26.05 -19.09
CA ARG A 35 15.08 -27.15 -19.16
C ARG A 35 14.44 -28.53 -19.33
N THR A 36 13.18 -28.72 -18.90
CA THR A 36 12.48 -30.01 -18.98
C THR A 36 11.79 -30.25 -20.34
N ALA A 37 11.73 -29.24 -21.21
CA ALA A 37 11.13 -29.37 -22.54
C ALA A 37 12.09 -29.96 -23.61
N LEU A 38 13.33 -30.32 -23.23
CA LEU A 38 14.37 -30.81 -24.18
C LEU A 38 14.81 -32.25 -23.98
N THR A 39 14.22 -33.02 -23.06
CA THR A 39 14.52 -34.49 -23.00
C THR A 39 13.20 -35.25 -22.82
N GLY A 40 12.83 -35.95 -23.90
CA GLY A 40 11.61 -36.72 -23.99
C GLY A 40 11.70 -38.07 -23.28
N GLY A 41 10.55 -38.70 -23.11
CA GLY A 41 10.49 -40.13 -22.91
C GLY A 41 9.56 -40.59 -21.79
N ALA A 42 8.49 -41.14 -22.22
CA ALA A 42 7.46 -42.00 -21.66
C ALA A 42 7.76 -42.80 -20.38
N ALA A 43 6.73 -42.97 -19.61
CA ALA A 43 6.21 -44.16 -18.92
C ALA A 43 5.89 -43.94 -17.43
N GLY A 44 4.71 -44.42 -17.04
CA GLY A 44 4.47 -44.96 -15.70
C GLY A 44 3.30 -44.34 -14.92
N ILE A 45 2.09 -44.82 -15.23
CA ILE A 45 0.89 -44.68 -14.38
C ILE A 45 1.05 -45.63 -13.19
N ALA A 46 0.89 -45.15 -11.97
CA ALA A 46 0.58 -46.03 -10.84
C ALA A 46 -0.50 -45.35 -9.97
N ALA A 47 -1.69 -45.93 -10.03
CA ALA A 47 -2.80 -45.67 -9.13
C ALA A 47 -2.52 -46.37 -7.78
N ILE A 48 -2.82 -45.71 -6.67
CA ILE A 48 -2.98 -46.41 -5.39
C ILE A 48 -4.36 -46.03 -4.83
N ALA A 49 -5.10 -47.12 -4.58
CA ALA A 49 -6.49 -47.11 -4.18
C ALA A 49 -6.66 -46.88 -2.67
N LEU A 50 -7.88 -46.45 -2.36
CA LEU A 50 -8.49 -46.39 -1.03
C LEU A 50 -8.42 -47.68 -0.22
N GLN A 51 -8.42 -47.49 1.10
CA GLN A 51 -9.10 -48.44 1.99
C GLN A 51 -9.80 -47.69 3.13
N ALA A 52 -11.11 -47.91 3.17
CA ALA A 52 -12.01 -47.59 4.27
C ALA A 52 -12.21 -48.82 5.14
N CYS A 53 -12.37 -48.63 6.43
CA CYS A 53 -13.03 -49.51 7.41
C CYS A 53 -13.24 -48.70 8.67
N GLY A 54 -14.37 -48.57 9.33
CA GLY A 54 -15.48 -49.45 9.50
C GLY A 54 -15.83 -49.54 10.97
N GLY A 55 -16.98 -49.02 11.40
CA GLY A 55 -17.93 -49.54 12.38
C GLY A 55 -17.60 -49.50 13.88
N SER A 56 -18.45 -48.91 14.68
CA SER A 56 -19.46 -49.69 15.47
C SER A 56 -20.28 -48.78 16.42
N ASN A 57 -21.56 -49.09 16.44
CA ASN A 57 -22.60 -48.58 17.33
C ASN A 57 -22.38 -48.95 18.81
N HIS A 58 -22.72 -48.02 19.73
CA HIS A 58 -23.36 -48.42 20.98
C HIS A 58 -24.46 -47.43 21.38
N LYS A 59 -25.70 -47.92 21.40
CA LYS A 59 -26.84 -47.33 22.08
C LYS A 59 -26.71 -47.55 23.59
N THR A 60 -26.94 -46.55 24.38
CA THR A 60 -27.44 -46.73 25.72
C THR A 60 -28.42 -45.57 26.08
N THR A 61 -29.64 -45.92 26.28
CA THR A 61 -30.72 -45.13 26.88
C THR A 61 -30.43 -44.94 28.37
N ASN A 62 -30.57 -43.70 28.86
CA ASN A 62 -31.04 -43.53 30.24
C ASN A 62 -31.76 -42.16 30.40
N THR A 63 -32.99 -42.28 30.88
CA THR A 63 -33.86 -41.22 31.35
C THR A 63 -33.36 -40.66 32.71
N GLY A 64 -33.30 -39.36 32.86
CA GLY A 64 -33.02 -38.71 34.15
C GLY A 64 -33.29 -37.21 34.11
N THR A 65 -34.38 -36.80 34.72
CA THR A 65 -34.80 -35.45 35.01
C THR A 65 -33.76 -34.72 35.91
N GLY A 66 -33.31 -33.49 35.56
CA GLY A 66 -32.49 -32.72 36.48
C GLY A 66 -32.03 -31.39 35.88
N THR A 67 -32.65 -30.34 36.33
CA THR A 67 -32.21 -28.97 36.61
C THR A 67 -31.14 -28.36 35.65
N ALA A 68 -31.54 -27.32 34.93
CA ALA A 68 -30.72 -26.48 34.09
C ALA A 68 -29.63 -25.74 34.90
N THR A 69 -28.39 -26.15 34.71
CA THR A 69 -27.24 -25.34 35.06
C THR A 69 -26.56 -24.95 33.72
N ALA A 70 -26.56 -23.66 33.42
CA ALA A 70 -25.91 -23.14 32.23
C ALA A 70 -24.38 -23.35 32.34
N SER A 71 -23.88 -24.44 31.77
CA SER A 71 -22.45 -24.61 31.52
C SER A 71 -22.08 -23.92 30.22
N SER A 72 -21.39 -22.78 30.34
CA SER A 72 -20.73 -22.13 29.22
C SER A 72 -19.56 -23.01 28.75
N THR A 73 -19.81 -23.88 27.79
CA THR A 73 -18.74 -24.51 27.00
C THR A 73 -18.21 -23.49 26.01
N SER A 74 -17.07 -22.91 26.32
CA SER A 74 -16.25 -22.16 25.37
C SER A 74 -15.70 -23.09 24.32
N SER A 75 -16.47 -23.34 23.27
CA SER A 75 -15.92 -23.87 22.01
C SER A 75 -15.12 -22.76 21.37
N GLY A 76 -13.82 -22.98 21.12
CA GLY A 76 -12.90 -22.05 20.48
C GLY A 76 -13.46 -21.53 19.16
N GLY A 77 -14.08 -20.35 19.20
CA GLY A 77 -14.74 -19.72 18.07
C GLY A 77 -13.74 -18.92 17.25
N THR A 78 -13.57 -19.29 16.04
CA THR A 78 -12.96 -18.49 14.99
C THR A 78 -13.86 -17.27 14.71
N GLY A 79 -13.42 -16.07 15.12
CA GLY A 79 -13.99 -14.81 14.69
C GLY A 79 -15.11 -14.24 15.56
N ALA A 80 -14.76 -13.37 16.52
CA ALA A 80 -15.72 -12.67 17.38
C ALA A 80 -16.74 -11.83 16.60
N ALA A 81 -16.46 -11.38 15.39
CA ALA A 81 -17.38 -10.61 14.55
C ALA A 81 -18.55 -11.45 14.01
N ALA A 82 -18.38 -12.75 13.78
CA ALA A 82 -19.43 -13.63 13.30
C ALA A 82 -20.59 -13.82 14.31
N SER A 83 -20.32 -13.60 15.59
CA SER A 83 -21.36 -13.77 16.64
C SER A 83 -22.33 -12.60 16.75
N ILE A 84 -21.92 -11.39 16.35
CA ILE A 84 -22.76 -10.17 16.48
C ILE A 84 -23.82 -10.11 15.38
N PHE A 85 -23.46 -10.53 14.15
CA PHE A 85 -24.32 -10.46 12.97
C PHE A 85 -24.90 -11.81 12.56
N GLY A 86 -24.68 -12.86 13.34
CA GLY A 86 -25.04 -14.24 13.00
C GLY A 86 -24.03 -14.91 12.04
N PRO A 87 -24.32 -16.15 11.59
CA PRO A 87 -23.43 -16.86 10.67
C PRO A 87 -23.40 -16.14 9.32
N SER A 88 -22.22 -15.69 8.90
CA SER A 88 -21.99 -15.05 7.61
C SER A 88 -21.31 -16.02 6.64
N PRO A 89 -21.61 -15.95 5.33
CA PRO A 89 -20.81 -16.64 4.31
C PRO A 89 -19.33 -16.23 4.40
N LYS A 90 -18.46 -17.09 3.91
CA LYS A 90 -17.04 -16.73 3.73
C LYS A 90 -16.92 -15.85 2.50
N TYR A 91 -16.96 -14.54 2.71
CA TYR A 91 -16.80 -13.59 1.62
C TYR A 91 -15.41 -13.63 1.01
N HIS A 92 -15.36 -13.37 -0.30
CA HIS A 92 -14.12 -13.23 -1.05
C HIS A 92 -14.07 -11.84 -1.73
N PHE A 93 -13.10 -11.02 -1.31
CA PHE A 93 -12.90 -9.68 -1.85
C PHE A 93 -11.73 -9.63 -2.84
N VAL A 94 -11.76 -8.66 -3.75
CA VAL A 94 -10.66 -8.42 -4.68
C VAL A 94 -10.14 -7.00 -4.47
N VAL A 95 -8.84 -6.87 -4.25
CA VAL A 95 -8.17 -5.58 -4.05
C VAL A 95 -7.28 -5.29 -5.26
N VAL A 96 -7.64 -4.24 -6.01
CA VAL A 96 -6.97 -3.85 -7.26
C VAL A 96 -6.06 -2.65 -7.02
N ASN A 97 -4.76 -2.86 -7.16
CA ASN A 97 -3.73 -1.86 -6.91
C ASN A 97 -2.98 -1.45 -8.18
N HIS A 98 -2.39 -0.25 -8.16
CA HIS A 98 -1.69 0.32 -9.31
C HIS A 98 -0.21 -0.08 -9.42
N VAL A 99 0.48 -0.34 -8.28
CA VAL A 99 1.86 -0.86 -8.26
C VAL A 99 1.97 -1.96 -7.21
N THR A 100 1.59 -3.19 -7.59
CA THR A 100 1.42 -4.32 -6.68
C THR A 100 2.71 -4.79 -5.99
N THR A 101 3.85 -4.42 -6.54
CA THR A 101 5.20 -4.82 -6.06
C THR A 101 5.90 -3.74 -5.25
N ASN A 102 5.34 -2.53 -5.14
CA ASN A 102 5.96 -1.44 -4.40
C ASN A 102 5.93 -1.72 -2.89
N PRO A 103 7.08 -1.67 -2.18
CA PRO A 103 7.17 -1.90 -0.73
C PRO A 103 6.27 -0.98 0.11
N PHE A 104 5.89 0.19 -0.40
CA PHE A 104 4.92 1.07 0.22
C PHE A 104 3.61 0.35 0.59
N PHE A 105 3.18 -0.62 -0.22
CA PHE A 105 1.93 -1.36 0.02
C PHE A 105 2.08 -2.58 0.94
N THR A 106 3.24 -2.84 1.52
CA THR A 106 3.41 -3.92 2.50
C THR A 106 2.50 -3.75 3.72
N PRO A 107 2.41 -2.55 4.36
CA PRO A 107 1.43 -2.33 5.42
C PRO A 107 -0.02 -2.46 4.96
N THR A 108 -0.36 -2.03 3.73
CA THR A 108 -1.70 -2.19 3.15
C THR A 108 -2.09 -3.68 3.07
N GLN A 109 -1.19 -4.53 2.54
CA GLN A 109 -1.42 -5.97 2.47
C GLN A 109 -1.54 -6.60 3.86
N SER A 110 -0.77 -6.12 4.85
CA SER A 110 -0.90 -6.55 6.25
C SER A 110 -2.27 -6.16 6.82
N GLY A 111 -2.75 -4.95 6.55
CA GLY A 111 -4.10 -4.50 6.93
C GLY A 111 -5.21 -5.36 6.33
N ILE A 112 -5.11 -5.68 5.04
CA ILE A 112 -6.04 -6.59 4.34
C ILE A 112 -6.06 -7.96 5.03
N ASN A 113 -4.88 -8.54 5.27
CA ASN A 113 -4.76 -9.86 5.86
C ASN A 113 -5.29 -9.90 7.31
N ASP A 114 -5.01 -8.87 8.10
CA ASP A 114 -5.49 -8.77 9.47
C ASP A 114 -7.03 -8.58 9.52
N ALA A 115 -7.60 -7.77 8.64
CA ALA A 115 -9.05 -7.62 8.51
C ALA A 115 -9.71 -8.93 8.08
N CYS A 116 -9.15 -9.61 7.08
CA CYS A 116 -9.66 -10.92 6.64
C CYS A 116 -9.60 -11.96 7.74
N LYS A 117 -8.51 -12.00 8.50
CA LYS A 117 -8.38 -12.91 9.65
C LYS A 117 -9.38 -12.60 10.75
N LEU A 118 -9.60 -11.32 11.05
CA LEU A 118 -10.56 -10.88 12.06
C LEU A 118 -12.01 -11.24 11.68
N LEU A 119 -12.36 -11.05 10.40
CA LEU A 119 -13.72 -11.17 9.89
C LEU A 119 -14.05 -12.56 9.31
N GLY A 120 -13.08 -13.46 9.20
CA GLY A 120 -13.27 -14.79 8.60
C GLY A 120 -13.49 -14.77 7.10
N CYS A 121 -13.02 -13.74 6.39
CA CYS A 121 -13.09 -13.60 4.94
C CYS A 121 -11.74 -13.85 4.25
N THR A 122 -11.70 -13.72 2.93
CA THR A 122 -10.49 -13.81 2.11
C THR A 122 -10.40 -12.62 1.17
N ALA A 123 -9.20 -12.26 0.76
CA ALA A 123 -8.99 -11.23 -0.24
C ALA A 123 -7.86 -11.61 -1.22
N GLN A 124 -8.06 -11.24 -2.48
CA GLN A 124 -7.06 -11.37 -3.53
C GLN A 124 -6.42 -10.00 -3.80
N TRP A 125 -5.09 -9.90 -3.70
CA TRP A 125 -4.30 -8.76 -4.12
C TRP A 125 -3.94 -8.89 -5.60
N THR A 126 -4.32 -7.91 -6.42
CA THR A 126 -4.11 -7.92 -7.89
C THR A 126 -4.00 -6.49 -8.44
N GLY A 127 -3.89 -6.35 -9.75
CA GLY A 127 -3.82 -5.07 -10.45
C GLY A 127 -2.63 -4.99 -11.41
N SER A 128 -1.82 -3.93 -11.28
CA SER A 128 -0.63 -3.72 -12.12
C SER A 128 0.63 -3.63 -11.27
N ALA A 129 1.76 -4.08 -11.81
CA ALA A 129 3.07 -3.85 -11.22
C ALA A 129 3.71 -2.51 -11.65
N THR A 130 3.16 -1.84 -12.69
CA THR A 130 3.80 -0.70 -13.36
C THR A 130 2.84 0.46 -13.64
N SER A 131 1.80 0.64 -12.83
CA SER A 131 0.74 1.65 -13.02
C SER A 131 0.00 1.55 -14.37
N ASN A 132 -0.12 0.35 -14.93
CA ASN A 132 -0.84 0.14 -16.19
C ASN A 132 -2.36 0.09 -15.94
N ILE A 133 -3.07 1.14 -16.34
CA ILE A 133 -4.51 1.30 -16.14
C ILE A 133 -5.31 0.17 -16.81
N GLY A 134 -4.89 -0.27 -18.01
CA GLY A 134 -5.56 -1.36 -18.73
C GLY A 134 -5.53 -2.69 -17.96
N GLN A 135 -4.40 -3.00 -17.31
CA GLN A 135 -4.29 -4.17 -16.43
C GLN A 135 -5.20 -4.07 -15.20
N MET A 136 -5.30 -2.88 -14.60
CA MET A 136 -6.19 -2.65 -13.46
C MET A 136 -7.68 -2.79 -13.86
N VAL A 137 -8.07 -2.20 -14.97
CA VAL A 137 -9.45 -2.34 -15.54
C VAL A 137 -9.76 -3.81 -15.81
N THR A 138 -8.81 -4.55 -16.38
CA THR A 138 -8.95 -6.01 -16.61
C THR A 138 -9.13 -6.74 -15.26
N SER A 139 -8.39 -6.37 -14.22
CA SER A 139 -8.54 -6.97 -12.88
C SER A 139 -9.91 -6.71 -12.27
N VAL A 140 -10.47 -5.50 -12.42
CA VAL A 140 -11.86 -5.19 -12.00
C VAL A 140 -12.87 -6.04 -12.76
N ASN A 141 -12.74 -6.13 -14.09
CA ASN A 141 -13.64 -6.93 -14.93
C ASN A 141 -13.58 -8.44 -14.57
N ASN A 142 -12.39 -8.95 -14.29
CA ASN A 142 -12.20 -10.33 -13.85
C ASN A 142 -12.86 -10.59 -12.49
N ALA A 143 -12.76 -9.64 -11.55
CA ALA A 143 -13.45 -9.73 -10.25
C ALA A 143 -14.98 -9.78 -10.43
N VAL A 144 -15.53 -8.97 -11.37
CA VAL A 144 -16.96 -9.00 -11.70
C VAL A 144 -17.36 -10.35 -12.32
N ALA A 145 -16.58 -10.86 -13.27
CA ALA A 145 -16.84 -12.16 -13.90
C ALA A 145 -16.76 -13.33 -12.92
N ALA A 146 -15.84 -13.26 -11.95
CA ALA A 146 -15.69 -14.23 -10.86
C ALA A 146 -16.75 -14.08 -9.77
N LYS A 147 -17.64 -13.08 -9.85
CA LYS A 147 -18.67 -12.78 -8.84
C LYS A 147 -18.08 -12.58 -7.45
N ALA A 148 -17.01 -11.77 -7.37
CA ALA A 148 -16.44 -11.36 -6.08
C ALA A 148 -17.52 -10.75 -5.18
N ASP A 149 -17.41 -10.94 -3.87
CA ASP A 149 -18.34 -10.35 -2.89
C ASP A 149 -18.11 -8.84 -2.68
N GLY A 150 -17.05 -8.30 -3.21
CA GLY A 150 -16.75 -6.86 -3.21
C GLY A 150 -15.37 -6.56 -3.78
N ILE A 151 -15.19 -5.32 -4.21
CA ILE A 151 -13.96 -4.85 -4.86
C ILE A 151 -13.47 -3.58 -4.15
N ALA A 152 -12.20 -3.58 -3.74
CA ALA A 152 -11.49 -2.37 -3.35
C ALA A 152 -10.53 -1.98 -4.49
N VAL A 153 -10.55 -0.72 -4.94
CA VAL A 153 -9.76 -0.31 -6.11
C VAL A 153 -9.13 1.07 -5.92
N ALA A 154 -7.85 1.21 -6.28
CA ALA A 154 -7.18 2.51 -6.36
C ALA A 154 -7.53 3.19 -7.70
N LEU A 155 -8.33 4.26 -7.66
CA LEU A 155 -8.84 4.94 -8.85
C LEU A 155 -7.83 6.00 -9.33
N ILE A 156 -6.83 5.58 -10.11
CA ILE A 156 -5.72 6.45 -10.56
C ILE A 156 -5.98 7.20 -11.89
N SER A 157 -7.15 7.04 -12.50
CA SER A 157 -7.52 7.66 -13.77
C SER A 157 -8.91 8.29 -13.68
N LYS A 158 -9.06 9.49 -14.23
CA LYS A 158 -10.32 10.28 -14.17
C LYS A 158 -11.53 9.54 -14.75
N THR A 159 -11.36 8.71 -15.76
CA THR A 159 -12.49 8.15 -16.53
C THR A 159 -12.43 6.64 -16.77
N SER A 160 -11.22 6.06 -16.74
CA SER A 160 -11.03 4.67 -17.17
C SER A 160 -11.77 3.64 -16.31
N PHE A 161 -12.09 4.00 -15.08
CA PHE A 161 -12.79 3.13 -14.13
C PHE A 161 -14.31 3.31 -14.10
N ASN A 162 -14.87 4.33 -14.80
CA ASN A 162 -16.31 4.60 -14.74
C ASN A 162 -17.14 3.38 -15.18
N ALA A 163 -16.86 2.83 -16.36
CA ALA A 163 -17.60 1.69 -16.89
C ALA A 163 -17.38 0.39 -16.09
N PRO A 164 -16.15 -0.03 -15.75
CA PRO A 164 -15.95 -1.26 -14.98
C PRO A 164 -16.50 -1.18 -13.55
N VAL A 165 -16.43 -0.03 -12.88
CA VAL A 165 -17.03 0.13 -11.53
C VAL A 165 -18.55 0.14 -11.63
N LYS A 166 -19.13 0.89 -12.58
CA LYS A 166 -20.58 0.86 -12.81
C LYS A 166 -21.07 -0.56 -13.06
N LYS A 167 -20.38 -1.32 -13.91
CA LYS A 167 -20.72 -2.72 -14.18
C LYS A 167 -20.70 -3.60 -12.91
N ALA A 168 -19.72 -3.38 -12.02
CA ALA A 168 -19.66 -4.09 -10.75
C ALA A 168 -20.85 -3.75 -9.85
N MET A 169 -21.15 -2.45 -9.70
CA MET A 169 -22.26 -1.96 -8.87
C MET A 169 -23.62 -2.44 -9.41
N ASP A 170 -23.85 -2.36 -10.75
CA ASP A 170 -25.06 -2.87 -11.40
C ASP A 170 -25.23 -4.39 -11.21
N ALA A 171 -24.14 -5.14 -11.10
CA ALA A 171 -24.15 -6.58 -10.79
C ALA A 171 -24.35 -6.88 -9.29
N GLY A 172 -24.53 -5.86 -8.45
CA GLY A 172 -24.70 -6.00 -7.01
C GLY A 172 -23.38 -6.26 -6.25
N ILE A 173 -22.23 -6.05 -6.89
CA ILE A 173 -20.91 -6.19 -6.28
C ILE A 173 -20.49 -4.82 -5.72
N PRO A 174 -20.41 -4.64 -4.39
CA PRO A 174 -20.03 -3.37 -3.79
C PRO A 174 -18.59 -2.99 -4.14
N VAL A 175 -18.39 -1.71 -4.47
CA VAL A 175 -17.06 -1.16 -4.77
C VAL A 175 -16.73 -0.05 -3.77
N VAL A 176 -15.53 -0.09 -3.20
CA VAL A 176 -14.92 1.01 -2.44
C VAL A 176 -13.63 1.43 -3.11
N SER A 177 -13.30 2.71 -3.07
CA SER A 177 -11.99 3.19 -3.48
C SER A 177 -11.05 3.31 -2.27
N TYR A 178 -9.76 3.15 -2.51
CA TYR A 178 -8.73 3.37 -1.50
C TYR A 178 -7.48 3.98 -2.13
N ASN A 179 -6.66 4.67 -1.34
CA ASN A 179 -5.40 5.31 -1.75
C ASN A 179 -5.58 6.45 -2.78
N SER A 180 -6.40 6.25 -3.80
CA SER A 180 -6.75 7.26 -4.80
C SER A 180 -8.23 7.15 -5.17
N ASP A 181 -8.85 8.28 -5.46
CA ASP A 181 -10.29 8.39 -5.69
C ASP A 181 -10.65 9.24 -6.91
N VAL A 182 -11.86 8.99 -7.41
CA VAL A 182 -12.53 9.80 -8.44
C VAL A 182 -13.99 9.97 -8.05
N THR A 183 -14.41 11.21 -7.82
CA THR A 183 -15.78 11.53 -7.35
C THR A 183 -16.87 11.24 -8.40
N THR A 184 -16.51 11.08 -9.67
CA THR A 184 -17.44 10.77 -10.76
C THR A 184 -17.72 9.28 -10.93
N VAL A 185 -17.11 8.42 -10.13
CA VAL A 185 -17.29 6.97 -10.16
C VAL A 185 -18.32 6.56 -9.11
N ASP A 186 -19.27 5.73 -9.50
CA ASP A 186 -20.30 5.16 -8.64
C ASP A 186 -19.71 4.10 -7.68
N ARG A 187 -19.04 4.56 -6.62
CA ARG A 187 -18.48 3.71 -5.57
C ARG A 187 -19.14 4.03 -4.23
N LEU A 188 -19.09 3.11 -3.27
CA LEU A 188 -19.73 3.30 -1.96
C LEU A 188 -18.98 4.30 -1.08
N SER A 189 -17.67 4.22 -1.04
CA SER A 189 -16.83 5.05 -0.17
C SER A 189 -15.39 5.15 -0.67
N TYR A 190 -14.68 6.15 -0.14
CA TYR A 190 -13.25 6.33 -0.29
C TYR A 190 -12.54 6.21 1.06
N ILE A 191 -11.41 5.51 1.08
CA ILE A 191 -10.52 5.39 2.24
C ILE A 191 -9.10 5.79 1.80
N GLY A 192 -8.63 6.93 2.23
CA GLY A 192 -7.33 7.45 1.84
C GLY A 192 -7.06 8.84 2.40
N GLN A 193 -5.96 9.43 1.99
CA GLN A 193 -5.56 10.78 2.38
C GLN A 193 -6.23 11.81 1.47
N ASP A 194 -6.49 13.02 1.96
CA ASP A 194 -6.71 14.18 1.09
C ASP A 194 -5.38 14.53 0.41
N LEU A 195 -5.29 14.13 -0.86
CA LEU A 195 -4.04 14.23 -1.62
C LEU A 195 -3.70 15.67 -1.99
N PHE A 196 -4.69 16.51 -2.28
CA PHE A 196 -4.45 17.91 -2.60
C PHE A 196 -3.99 18.68 -1.35
N GLU A 197 -4.72 18.54 -0.24
CA GLU A 197 -4.34 19.17 1.02
C GLU A 197 -2.96 18.69 1.49
N SER A 198 -2.63 17.42 1.33
CA SER A 198 -1.29 16.92 1.66
C SER A 198 -0.18 17.60 0.83
N GLY A 199 -0.48 17.92 -0.42
CA GLY A 199 0.40 18.70 -1.29
C GLY A 199 0.54 20.15 -0.82
N VAL A 200 -0.56 20.80 -0.41
CA VAL A 200 -0.55 22.15 0.20
C VAL A 200 0.36 22.18 1.43
N GLN A 201 0.19 21.22 2.34
CA GLN A 201 1.00 21.11 3.55
C GLN A 201 2.48 20.87 3.23
N MET A 202 2.78 20.06 2.22
CA MET A 202 4.14 19.87 1.72
C MET A 202 4.72 21.19 1.19
N GLY A 203 3.96 21.93 0.37
CA GLY A 203 4.38 23.24 -0.17
C GLY A 203 4.72 24.24 0.93
N GLN A 204 3.89 24.34 1.96
CA GLN A 204 4.16 25.18 3.14
C GLN A 204 5.43 24.72 3.88
N LYS A 205 5.62 23.42 4.05
CA LYS A 205 6.83 22.87 4.67
C LYS A 205 8.07 23.19 3.86
N ILE A 206 8.01 23.13 2.53
CA ILE A 206 9.11 23.47 1.62
C ILE A 206 9.50 24.95 1.81
N LEU A 207 8.54 25.88 1.85
CA LEU A 207 8.81 27.30 2.07
C LEU A 207 9.53 27.57 3.39
N GLY A 208 9.16 26.84 4.45
CA GLY A 208 9.84 26.92 5.74
C GLY A 208 11.29 26.39 5.72
N LEU A 209 11.61 25.47 4.82
CA LEU A 209 12.93 24.85 4.71
C LEU A 209 13.83 25.57 3.69
N VAL A 210 13.24 26.03 2.59
CA VAL A 210 13.92 26.69 1.47
C VAL A 210 13.16 27.97 1.12
N PRO A 211 13.48 29.09 1.77
CA PRO A 211 12.75 30.35 1.54
C PRO A 211 13.07 30.99 0.18
N SER A 212 14.16 30.60 -0.47
CA SER A 212 14.55 31.10 -1.79
C SER A 212 15.51 30.15 -2.50
N GLY A 213 15.54 30.21 -3.83
CA GLY A 213 16.42 29.43 -4.69
C GLY A 213 15.68 28.40 -5.53
N GLU A 214 16.43 27.51 -6.13
CA GLU A 214 15.93 26.47 -7.02
C GLU A 214 15.68 25.16 -6.26
N ILE A 215 14.57 24.48 -6.55
CA ILE A 215 14.23 23.16 -6.03
C ILE A 215 13.65 22.27 -7.14
N ALA A 216 13.59 20.95 -6.90
CA ALA A 216 12.79 20.03 -7.71
C ALA A 216 11.62 19.46 -6.92
N LEU A 217 10.51 19.24 -7.63
CA LEU A 217 9.37 18.41 -7.21
C LEU A 217 9.37 17.15 -8.11
N PHE A 218 9.61 15.98 -7.53
CA PHE A 218 9.67 14.71 -8.27
C PHE A 218 8.34 13.97 -8.18
N ILE A 219 7.91 13.41 -9.32
CA ILE A 219 6.69 12.64 -9.46
C ILE A 219 6.92 11.41 -10.33
N ALA A 220 6.56 10.24 -9.83
CA ALA A 220 6.76 8.97 -10.55
C ALA A 220 5.98 8.93 -11.88
N THR A 221 4.71 9.29 -11.86
CA THR A 221 3.82 9.20 -13.03
C THR A 221 2.93 10.45 -13.11
N PRO A 222 3.33 11.47 -13.87
CA PRO A 222 2.51 12.67 -14.05
C PRO A 222 1.09 12.34 -14.52
N GLY A 223 0.10 13.04 -13.96
CA GLY A 223 -1.32 12.85 -14.26
C GLY A 223 -1.98 11.67 -13.53
N SER A 224 -1.23 10.83 -12.82
CA SER A 224 -1.79 9.75 -11.99
C SER A 224 -2.45 10.32 -10.73
N LEU A 225 -3.72 10.00 -10.50
CA LEU A 225 -4.52 10.67 -9.48
C LEU A 225 -4.14 10.33 -8.02
N ASN A 226 -3.32 9.32 -7.80
CA ASN A 226 -2.78 9.02 -6.48
C ASN A 226 -1.63 9.96 -6.06
N ILE A 227 -1.02 10.70 -7.01
CA ILE A 227 0.15 11.55 -6.74
C ILE A 227 0.07 12.95 -7.38
N GLN A 228 -0.61 13.10 -8.55
CA GLN A 228 -0.72 14.39 -9.21
C GLN A 228 -1.37 15.48 -8.32
N PRO A 229 -2.44 15.21 -7.56
CA PRO A 229 -3.02 16.24 -6.70
C PRO A 229 -2.04 16.78 -5.63
N ARG A 230 -1.04 16.00 -5.23
CA ARG A 230 0.03 16.47 -4.31
C ARG A 230 0.93 17.50 -4.98
N ILE A 231 1.27 17.33 -6.25
CA ILE A 231 1.96 18.37 -7.04
C ILE A 231 1.10 19.61 -7.16
N ASP A 232 -0.17 19.44 -7.54
CA ASP A 232 -1.10 20.56 -7.74
C ASP A 232 -1.27 21.37 -6.45
N GLY A 233 -1.37 20.70 -5.29
CA GLY A 233 -1.43 21.31 -3.98
C GLY A 233 -0.14 22.06 -3.62
N ALA A 234 1.03 21.43 -3.81
CA ALA A 234 2.32 22.09 -3.56
C ALA A 234 2.51 23.33 -4.45
N GLU A 235 2.19 23.21 -5.75
CA GLU A 235 2.26 24.33 -6.68
C GLU A 235 1.32 25.47 -6.31
N SER A 236 0.12 25.20 -5.77
CA SER A 236 -0.82 26.22 -5.33
C SER A 236 -0.22 27.15 -4.27
N VAL A 237 0.69 26.63 -3.45
CA VAL A 237 1.45 27.39 -2.46
C VAL A 237 2.67 28.05 -3.09
N LEU A 238 3.49 27.31 -3.81
CA LEU A 238 4.79 27.77 -4.32
C LEU A 238 4.66 28.88 -5.37
N LYS A 239 3.63 28.82 -6.22
CA LYS A 239 3.35 29.85 -7.26
C LYS A 239 3.19 31.27 -6.69
N GLY A 240 2.80 31.40 -5.43
CA GLY A 240 2.71 32.68 -4.74
C GLY A 240 4.07 33.28 -4.31
N HIS A 241 5.18 32.53 -4.45
CA HIS A 241 6.49 32.88 -3.91
C HIS A 241 7.57 32.97 -5.02
N SER A 242 7.71 34.16 -5.61
CA SER A 242 8.66 34.39 -6.73
C SER A 242 10.14 34.18 -6.39
N SER A 243 10.48 34.11 -5.10
CA SER A 243 11.84 33.79 -4.63
C SER A 243 12.21 32.30 -4.83
N ILE A 244 11.22 31.43 -5.06
CA ILE A 244 11.44 30.01 -5.34
C ILE A 244 11.23 29.72 -6.83
N LYS A 245 12.20 29.06 -7.44
CA LYS A 245 12.10 28.44 -8.75
C LYS A 245 11.99 26.95 -8.56
N TYR A 246 11.09 26.29 -9.27
CA TYR A 246 10.95 24.83 -9.16
C TYR A 246 10.70 24.16 -10.50
N ASP A 247 11.25 22.97 -10.64
CA ASP A 247 10.98 22.05 -11.73
C ASP A 247 10.06 20.92 -11.24
N VAL A 248 9.09 20.53 -12.03
CA VAL A 248 8.34 19.27 -11.83
C VAL A 248 8.93 18.22 -12.75
N VAL A 249 9.54 17.18 -12.17
CA VAL A 249 10.35 16.20 -12.89
C VAL A 249 9.71 14.81 -12.80
N ALA A 250 9.39 14.22 -13.96
CA ALA A 250 8.91 12.85 -14.05
C ALA A 250 10.06 11.85 -13.82
N THR A 251 9.93 10.95 -12.83
CA THR A 251 10.99 10.01 -12.45
C THR A 251 10.79 8.60 -13.00
N GLY A 252 9.56 8.25 -13.39
CA GLY A 252 9.16 6.88 -13.72
C GLY A 252 8.65 6.12 -12.49
N ALA A 253 7.98 4.97 -12.72
CA ALA A 253 7.31 4.22 -11.66
C ALA A 253 8.18 3.08 -11.06
N GLN A 254 9.44 3.01 -11.42
CA GLN A 254 10.37 1.96 -10.96
C GLN A 254 11.56 2.60 -10.23
N THR A 255 11.85 2.13 -9.02
CA THR A 255 12.88 2.72 -8.15
C THR A 255 14.25 2.91 -8.82
N PRO A 256 14.78 1.98 -9.64
CA PRO A 256 16.05 2.22 -10.33
C PRO A 256 15.99 3.40 -11.31
N GLN A 257 14.86 3.58 -12.00
CA GLN A 257 14.64 4.72 -12.90
C GLN A 257 14.53 6.04 -12.13
N GLU A 258 13.76 6.03 -11.04
CA GLU A 258 13.62 7.18 -10.12
C GLU A 258 14.98 7.64 -9.62
N LEU A 259 15.79 6.70 -9.10
CA LEU A 259 17.14 6.99 -8.61
C LEU A 259 18.04 7.58 -9.69
N SER A 260 18.04 7.02 -10.90
CA SER A 260 18.83 7.50 -12.03
C SER A 260 18.43 8.92 -12.45
N THR A 261 17.13 9.18 -12.59
CA THR A 261 16.59 10.49 -12.99
C THR A 261 16.93 11.55 -11.95
N ILE A 262 16.71 11.27 -10.67
CA ILE A 262 17.01 12.21 -9.58
C ILE A 262 18.50 12.48 -9.45
N ASN A 263 19.34 11.45 -9.59
CA ASN A 263 20.79 11.61 -9.59
C ASN A 263 21.27 12.50 -10.74
N SER A 264 20.69 12.35 -11.93
CA SER A 264 21.03 13.17 -13.10
C SER A 264 20.61 14.62 -12.91
N TRP A 265 19.39 14.86 -12.40
CA TRP A 265 18.92 16.22 -12.09
C TRP A 265 19.83 16.90 -11.07
N ALA A 266 20.14 16.24 -9.96
CA ALA A 266 20.99 16.79 -8.91
C ALA A 266 22.40 17.14 -9.43
N SER A 267 22.95 16.32 -10.34
CA SER A 267 24.27 16.56 -10.93
C SER A 267 24.31 17.76 -11.88
N SER A 268 23.18 18.09 -12.53
CA SER A 268 23.08 19.23 -13.46
C SER A 268 22.65 20.54 -12.80
N HIS A 269 22.16 20.51 -11.55
CA HIS A 269 21.60 21.66 -10.82
C HIS A 269 22.39 21.97 -9.54
N GLY A 270 23.72 22.11 -9.65
CA GLY A 270 24.63 22.24 -8.49
C GLY A 270 24.35 23.43 -7.57
N SER A 271 23.59 24.45 -8.01
CA SER A 271 23.17 25.61 -7.22
C SER A 271 21.83 25.44 -6.50
N ALA A 272 21.11 24.34 -6.76
CA ALA A 272 19.82 24.07 -6.16
C ALA A 272 19.89 23.98 -4.63
N LYS A 273 18.76 24.17 -3.97
CA LYS A 273 18.64 24.23 -2.52
C LYS A 273 17.86 23.04 -1.94
N GLY A 274 17.14 22.31 -2.76
CA GLY A 274 16.36 21.17 -2.26
C GLY A 274 15.75 20.30 -3.32
N MET A 275 15.36 19.10 -2.89
CA MET A 275 14.69 18.08 -3.65
C MET A 275 13.53 17.51 -2.85
N PHE A 276 12.32 17.50 -3.44
CA PHE A 276 11.12 17.03 -2.77
C PHE A 276 10.35 16.09 -3.69
N ALA A 277 9.63 15.13 -3.15
CA ALA A 277 8.92 14.14 -3.94
C ALA A 277 7.51 13.87 -3.41
N VAL A 278 6.62 13.42 -4.31
CA VAL A 278 5.21 13.17 -3.98
C VAL A 278 4.86 11.68 -3.88
N ASP A 279 5.85 10.80 -3.95
CA ASP A 279 5.69 9.35 -3.90
C ASP A 279 6.85 8.66 -3.16
N ALA A 280 6.62 7.40 -2.77
CA ALA A 280 7.55 6.62 -1.94
C ALA A 280 8.90 6.37 -2.59
N GLY A 281 8.88 5.99 -3.88
CA GLY A 281 10.10 5.60 -4.60
C GLY A 281 10.99 6.82 -4.86
N SER A 282 10.41 7.93 -5.33
CA SER A 282 11.14 9.18 -5.53
C SER A 282 11.66 9.76 -4.21
N THR A 283 10.89 9.65 -3.10
CA THR A 283 11.32 10.13 -1.77
C THR A 283 12.54 9.37 -1.26
N GLN A 284 12.53 8.05 -1.33
CA GLN A 284 13.73 7.30 -0.91
C GLN A 284 14.93 7.56 -1.83
N SER A 285 14.69 7.69 -3.14
CA SER A 285 15.73 7.90 -4.14
C SER A 285 16.41 9.26 -3.97
N LEU A 286 15.64 10.35 -3.76
CA LEU A 286 16.24 11.66 -3.50
C LEU A 286 17.06 11.69 -2.20
N GLY A 287 16.61 10.98 -1.17
CA GLY A 287 17.39 10.85 0.06
C GLY A 287 18.71 10.09 -0.13
N GLN A 288 18.72 9.05 -0.95
CA GLN A 288 19.93 8.32 -1.34
C GLN A 288 20.89 9.22 -2.14
N VAL A 289 20.38 10.05 -3.06
CA VAL A 289 21.19 11.02 -3.83
C VAL A 289 21.77 12.10 -2.92
N LEU A 290 20.95 12.68 -1.98
CA LEU A 290 21.43 13.64 -0.99
C LEU A 290 22.61 13.08 -0.18
N LEU A 291 22.51 11.83 0.24
CA LEU A 291 23.55 11.14 0.99
C LEU A 291 24.79 10.87 0.11
N LYS A 292 24.61 10.20 -1.03
CA LYS A 292 25.69 9.77 -1.92
C LYS A 292 26.54 10.92 -2.45
N GLN A 293 25.91 12.06 -2.79
CA GLN A 293 26.59 13.25 -3.29
C GLN A 293 26.98 14.24 -2.18
N ASN A 294 26.75 13.90 -0.91
CA ASN A 294 26.98 14.76 0.26
C ASN A 294 26.26 16.12 0.17
N LEU A 295 25.09 16.18 -0.52
CA LEU A 295 24.37 17.43 -0.73
C LEU A 295 23.74 17.96 0.56
N TYR A 296 23.29 17.06 1.45
CA TYR A 296 22.75 17.45 2.77
C TYR A 296 23.80 18.20 3.61
N LYS A 297 25.11 17.84 3.51
CA LYS A 297 26.22 18.58 4.16
C LYS A 297 26.44 19.96 3.52
N LYS A 298 26.07 20.12 2.25
CA LYS A 298 26.10 21.41 1.55
C LYS A 298 24.86 22.28 1.80
N GLY A 299 23.97 21.83 2.69
CA GLY A 299 22.76 22.57 3.08
C GLY A 299 21.53 22.32 2.21
N TRP A 300 21.59 21.39 1.25
CA TRP A 300 20.40 21.00 0.50
C TRP A 300 19.36 20.36 1.40
N LYS A 301 18.08 20.66 1.15
CA LYS A 301 16.95 20.14 1.87
C LYS A 301 16.25 19.05 1.07
N GLY A 302 15.68 18.09 1.77
CA GLY A 302 14.92 17.02 1.13
C GLY A 302 13.79 16.51 1.99
N GLY A 303 12.75 16.04 1.33
CA GLY A 303 11.59 15.44 1.98
C GLY A 303 10.56 14.96 0.97
N GLY A 304 9.51 14.32 1.47
CA GLY A 304 8.47 13.83 0.58
C GLY A 304 7.41 13.02 1.29
N PHE A 305 6.99 11.94 0.66
CA PHE A 305 5.89 11.10 1.12
C PHE A 305 6.36 9.67 1.41
N ASP A 306 5.62 9.04 2.30
CA ASP A 306 5.63 7.61 2.60
C ASP A 306 6.84 7.11 3.40
N LEU A 307 6.71 5.87 3.90
CA LEU A 307 7.62 5.28 4.86
C LEU A 307 8.18 3.94 4.35
N THR A 308 9.05 4.01 3.34
CA THR A 308 9.86 2.82 3.05
C THR A 308 10.92 2.60 4.14
N PRO A 309 11.45 1.37 4.32
CA PRO A 309 12.54 1.14 5.28
C PRO A 309 13.77 2.04 5.05
N ILE A 310 14.05 2.38 3.78
CA ILE A 310 15.13 3.29 3.41
C ILE A 310 14.82 4.72 3.84
N THR A 311 13.60 5.21 3.55
CA THR A 311 13.15 6.55 3.95
C THR A 311 13.21 6.73 5.47
N GLN A 312 12.76 5.73 6.26
CA GLN A 312 12.84 5.75 7.72
C GLN A 312 14.27 5.95 8.22
N LYS A 313 15.23 5.22 7.65
CA LYS A 313 16.66 5.36 7.99
C LYS A 313 17.21 6.73 7.61
N LEU A 314 16.90 7.22 6.40
CA LEU A 314 17.36 8.52 5.93
C LEU A 314 16.86 9.66 6.83
N ILE A 315 15.62 9.60 7.31
CA ILE A 315 15.06 10.56 8.26
C ILE A 315 15.72 10.43 9.64
N SER A 316 15.88 9.21 10.16
CA SER A 316 16.51 9.00 11.47
C SER A 316 17.94 9.52 11.55
N HIS A 317 18.66 9.54 10.43
CA HIS A 317 20.00 10.12 10.32
C HIS A 317 20.00 11.62 9.97
N GLY A 318 18.82 12.20 9.67
CA GLY A 318 18.69 13.63 9.33
C GLY A 318 19.17 13.97 7.90
N ILE A 319 19.16 13.00 7.01
CA ILE A 319 19.44 13.21 5.57
C ILE A 319 18.19 13.80 4.89
N LEU A 320 17.01 13.31 5.26
CA LEU A 320 15.74 13.89 4.91
C LEU A 320 15.18 14.69 6.10
N GLU A 321 14.62 15.85 5.81
CA GLU A 321 14.00 16.72 6.81
C GLU A 321 12.66 16.18 7.30
N PHE A 322 11.88 15.59 6.38
CA PHE A 322 10.57 15.02 6.67
C PHE A 322 10.13 13.95 5.67
N THR A 323 9.16 13.16 6.08
CA THR A 323 8.24 12.43 5.21
C THR A 323 6.81 12.61 5.70
N ILE A 324 5.83 12.44 4.81
CA ILE A 324 4.40 12.49 5.13
C ILE A 324 3.84 11.07 5.11
N ASP A 325 3.34 10.63 6.26
CA ASP A 325 2.67 9.35 6.41
C ASP A 325 1.17 9.48 6.11
N GLN A 326 0.63 8.58 5.33
CA GLN A 326 -0.78 8.51 4.94
C GLN A 326 -1.52 7.28 5.51
N GLN A 327 -0.92 6.53 6.43
CA GLN A 327 -1.49 5.36 7.10
C GLN A 327 -1.89 4.22 6.13
N PRO A 328 -0.98 3.68 5.32
CA PRO A 328 -1.31 2.66 4.32
C PRO A 328 -1.88 1.36 4.92
N TYR A 329 -1.60 1.03 6.19
CA TYR A 329 -2.24 -0.09 6.88
C TYR A 329 -3.77 0.09 6.96
N LEU A 330 -4.23 1.29 7.32
CA LEU A 330 -5.66 1.60 7.38
C LEU A 330 -6.31 1.57 5.99
N GLN A 331 -5.57 1.96 4.96
CA GLN A 331 -6.00 1.88 3.56
C GLN A 331 -6.16 0.43 3.07
N GLY A 332 -5.65 -0.55 3.81
CA GLY A 332 -5.91 -1.97 3.58
C GLY A 332 -7.00 -2.55 4.47
N PHE A 333 -6.96 -2.23 5.77
CA PHE A 333 -7.87 -2.78 6.77
C PHE A 333 -9.31 -2.30 6.59
N LEU A 334 -9.51 -0.99 6.45
CA LEU A 334 -10.83 -0.39 6.43
C LEU A 334 -11.66 -0.72 5.16
N PRO A 335 -11.10 -0.80 3.94
CA PRO A 335 -11.85 -1.26 2.78
C PRO A 335 -12.46 -2.65 2.96
N ILE A 336 -11.69 -3.60 3.51
CA ILE A 336 -12.18 -4.95 3.79
C ILE A 336 -13.30 -4.92 4.83
N LEU A 337 -13.13 -4.14 5.91
CA LEU A 337 -14.17 -3.97 6.92
C LEU A 337 -15.46 -3.38 6.32
N GLN A 338 -15.37 -2.34 5.51
CA GLN A 338 -16.55 -1.69 4.91
C GLN A 338 -17.26 -2.62 3.91
N LEU A 339 -16.52 -3.33 3.06
CA LEU A 339 -17.09 -4.32 2.13
C LEU A 339 -17.79 -5.47 2.89
N TYR A 340 -17.15 -5.98 3.95
CA TYR A 340 -17.73 -7.02 4.80
C TYR A 340 -19.04 -6.54 5.44
N MET A 341 -19.02 -5.37 6.09
CA MET A 341 -20.19 -4.80 6.74
C MET A 341 -21.33 -4.52 5.75
N TYR A 342 -21.01 -4.04 4.53
CA TYR A 342 -22.00 -3.86 3.49
C TYR A 342 -22.66 -5.18 3.10
N ASN A 343 -21.91 -6.26 2.95
CA ASN A 343 -22.45 -7.57 2.60
C ASN A 343 -23.38 -8.14 3.69
N VAL A 344 -23.02 -7.94 4.95
CA VAL A 344 -23.82 -8.40 6.10
C VAL A 344 -25.08 -7.57 6.28
N THR A 345 -25.00 -6.24 6.19
CA THR A 345 -26.11 -5.33 6.54
C THR A 345 -26.90 -4.83 5.32
N LYS A 346 -26.35 -4.98 4.11
CA LYS A 346 -26.83 -4.39 2.84
C LYS A 346 -26.91 -2.87 2.88
N LYS A 347 -26.11 -2.24 3.74
CA LYS A 347 -26.01 -0.78 3.89
C LYS A 347 -24.56 -0.37 4.09
N LEU A 348 -24.21 0.81 3.62
CA LEU A 348 -22.92 1.40 3.96
C LEU A 348 -22.87 1.69 5.47
N THR A 349 -21.94 1.07 6.16
CA THR A 349 -21.68 1.28 7.59
C THR A 349 -20.39 2.06 7.74
N GLY A 350 -20.48 3.34 7.81
CA GLY A 350 -19.35 4.25 7.93
C GLY A 350 -19.49 5.48 7.03
N PRO A 351 -18.55 6.42 7.12
CA PRO A 351 -18.56 7.61 6.29
C PRO A 351 -18.28 7.26 4.82
N ALA A 352 -18.84 8.05 3.91
CA ALA A 352 -18.57 7.95 2.47
C ALA A 352 -17.12 8.31 2.11
N THR A 353 -16.45 9.06 2.99
CA THR A 353 -15.02 9.37 2.91
C THR A 353 -14.39 9.18 4.28
N THR A 354 -13.33 8.40 4.34
CA THR A 354 -12.50 8.22 5.53
C THR A 354 -11.11 8.74 5.22
N ASP A 355 -10.76 9.88 5.82
CA ASP A 355 -9.39 10.40 5.74
C ASP A 355 -8.49 9.54 6.65
N THR A 356 -7.45 8.95 6.07
CA THR A 356 -6.46 8.17 6.82
C THR A 356 -5.37 9.03 7.45
N GLY A 357 -5.44 10.33 7.26
CA GLY A 357 -4.64 11.32 7.96
C GLY A 357 -3.40 11.79 7.19
N LEU A 358 -2.79 12.81 7.77
CA LEU A 358 -1.59 13.46 7.30
C LEU A 358 -0.66 13.68 8.49
N LYS A 359 0.45 12.94 8.54
CA LYS A 359 1.40 13.05 9.63
C LYS A 359 2.80 13.32 9.11
N PHE A 360 3.35 14.48 9.48
CA PHE A 360 4.76 14.76 9.24
C PHE A 360 5.63 13.98 10.22
N LEU A 361 6.51 13.18 9.67
CA LEU A 361 7.57 12.50 10.41
C LEU A 361 8.91 13.16 10.13
N THR A 362 9.62 13.45 11.19
CA THR A 362 10.94 14.08 11.19
C THR A 362 11.91 13.23 11.99
N LYS A 363 13.18 13.58 12.01
CA LYS A 363 14.18 12.91 12.86
C LYS A 363 13.72 12.76 14.32
N ALA A 364 13.01 13.76 14.86
CA ALA A 364 12.52 13.73 16.24
C ALA A 364 11.36 12.75 16.46
N THR A 365 10.58 12.42 15.43
CA THR A 365 9.33 11.65 15.57
C THR A 365 9.32 10.31 14.84
N VAL A 366 10.32 10.01 14.02
CA VAL A 366 10.39 8.75 13.26
C VAL A 366 10.77 7.52 14.09
N GLY A 367 11.37 7.73 15.27
CA GLY A 367 11.90 6.64 16.12
C GLY A 367 10.95 5.45 16.30
N PRO A 368 9.68 5.64 16.70
CA PRO A 368 8.72 4.54 16.86
C PRO A 368 8.47 3.73 15.59
N TYR A 369 8.65 4.32 14.41
CA TYR A 369 8.43 3.68 13.12
C TYR A 369 9.60 2.79 12.69
N VAL A 370 10.82 3.12 13.08
CA VAL A 370 12.04 2.38 12.70
C VAL A 370 12.02 0.93 13.20
N THR A 371 11.36 0.66 14.31
CA THR A 371 11.25 -0.68 14.90
C THR A 371 10.04 -1.47 14.42
N THR A 372 9.10 -0.82 13.72
CA THR A 372 7.88 -1.45 13.24
C THR A 372 8.12 -2.18 11.91
N LYS A 373 7.57 -3.38 11.78
CA LYS A 373 7.69 -4.21 10.58
C LYS A 373 6.33 -4.42 9.95
N SER A 374 6.12 -3.94 8.75
CA SER A 374 5.05 -4.29 7.80
C SER A 374 3.59 -4.26 8.28
N ARG A 375 3.29 -4.12 9.56
CA ARG A 375 1.92 -4.19 10.06
C ARG A 375 1.26 -2.81 10.19
N TYR A 376 1.94 -1.88 10.85
CA TYR A 376 1.54 -0.48 10.98
C TYR A 376 2.80 0.39 11.04
N GLU A 377 2.64 1.69 10.85
CA GLU A 377 3.75 2.61 10.60
C GLU A 377 4.53 2.97 11.86
N GLY A 378 4.05 2.60 13.05
CA GLY A 378 4.79 2.87 14.28
C GLY A 378 4.06 2.43 15.54
N THR A 379 4.78 2.47 16.65
CA THR A 379 4.32 2.13 18.01
C THR A 379 4.21 3.36 18.91
N SER A 380 4.13 4.57 18.32
CA SER A 380 4.05 5.81 19.07
C SER A 380 2.73 5.94 19.83
N ASN A 381 2.78 6.39 21.08
CA ASN A 381 1.62 6.81 21.84
C ASN A 381 1.02 8.15 21.35
N SER A 382 1.66 8.81 20.38
CA SER A 382 1.15 10.03 19.78
C SER A 382 -0.04 9.72 18.90
N ILE A 383 -1.03 10.61 18.89
CA ILE A 383 -2.17 10.53 17.96
C ILE A 383 -1.62 10.57 16.53
N GLY A 384 -1.97 9.58 15.70
CA GLY A 384 -1.48 9.43 14.33
C GLY A 384 -1.95 10.54 13.39
N VAL A 385 -3.04 11.22 13.71
CA VAL A 385 -3.61 12.32 12.93
C VAL A 385 -3.19 13.64 13.57
N GLN A 386 -2.58 14.53 12.79
CA GLN A 386 -2.41 15.90 13.23
C GLN A 386 -3.79 16.55 13.36
N LYS A 387 -4.05 17.19 14.49
CA LYS A 387 -5.17 18.12 14.57
C LYS A 387 -4.87 19.30 13.65
N ALA A 388 -5.81 19.63 12.78
CA ALA A 388 -5.78 20.86 12.01
C ALA A 388 -5.72 22.08 12.95
#